data_baadef4e712582df968263de082478fb
#
_entry.id   baadef4e712582df968263de082478fb
#
_cell.length_a   1.000
_cell.length_b   1.000
_cell.length_c   1.000
_cell.angle_alpha   90.00
_cell.angle_beta   90.00
_cell.angle_gamma   90.00
#
_symmetry.space_group_name_H-M   'P 1'
#
loop_
_entity.id
_entity.type
_entity.pdbx_description
1 polymer ?
#
loop_
_entity_poly.entity_id
_entity_poly.type
_entity_poly.pdbx_seq_one_letter_code
_entity_poly.pdbx_strand_id
1 'polypeptide(L)'
;MDNETSPKPNALLLEDNSIDRTEIKVQLEVMGFTVFDVSTAQEAREIFSIRDYSLVLIHLGHAPLESLEICRQIRAISTVPILMITKRDEVVDEQLALGAGADDYLTKPIEQRILASRVTQQFRRGESQRAPRKTLLTWESLTLDIAEHLFKIGDKEILLTNSEYHFLHLLMEDPHRTFSKEQVLTVVATLRDASSSVETYAHQLRSKIKRNGGPDVIDVVRSTGFRLARTKEESKLAVS
;
A
#
# COMPACT_ATOMS: atom_id res chain seq x y z
N MET A 1 -0.10 3.34 -36.07
CA MET A 1 -0.50 2.27 -35.13
C MET A 1 0.45 2.44 -33.95
N ASP A 2 0.12 3.39 -33.08
CA ASP A 2 0.91 3.69 -31.90
C ASP A 2 0.62 2.61 -30.87
N ASN A 3 1.67 1.84 -30.58
CA ASN A 3 1.64 0.79 -29.56
C ASN A 3 1.68 1.52 -28.21
N GLU A 4 0.53 1.82 -27.62
CA GLU A 4 0.42 2.28 -26.23
C GLU A 4 0.99 1.18 -25.34
N THR A 5 2.26 1.29 -25.02
CA THR A 5 2.91 0.48 -23.99
C THR A 5 2.28 0.86 -22.65
N SER A 6 1.39 0.00 -22.15
CA SER A 6 0.92 0.11 -20.76
C SER A 6 2.11 0.34 -19.82
N PRO A 7 2.01 1.23 -18.83
CA PRO A 7 3.11 1.51 -17.91
C PRO A 7 3.55 0.19 -17.23
N LYS A 8 4.87 0.01 -17.16
CA LYS A 8 5.44 -1.17 -16.51
C LYS A 8 5.04 -1.20 -15.04
N PRO A 9 4.67 -2.37 -14.49
CA PRO A 9 4.35 -2.50 -13.08
C PRO A 9 5.57 -2.19 -12.19
N ASN A 10 5.37 -1.49 -11.07
CA ASN A 10 6.42 -1.17 -10.13
C ASN A 10 6.67 -2.34 -9.17
N ALA A 11 7.94 -2.61 -8.88
CA ALA A 11 8.35 -3.52 -7.82
C ALA A 11 9.24 -2.79 -6.80
N LEU A 12 8.99 -3.01 -5.51
CA LEU A 12 9.86 -2.59 -4.42
C LEU A 12 10.75 -3.75 -4.02
N LEU A 13 12.05 -3.51 -3.93
CA LEU A 13 13.04 -4.48 -3.47
C LEU A 13 13.79 -3.93 -2.26
N LEU A 14 13.59 -4.53 -1.09
CA LEU A 14 14.40 -4.30 0.10
C LEU A 14 15.45 -5.42 0.22
N GLU A 15 16.71 -5.09 -0.01
CA GLU A 15 17.85 -6.02 0.05
C GLU A 15 19.10 -5.27 0.52
N ASP A 16 19.67 -5.68 1.64
CA ASP A 16 20.84 -5.03 2.26
C ASP A 16 22.16 -5.37 1.54
N ASN A 17 22.28 -6.55 0.94
CA ASN A 17 23.46 -6.94 0.17
C ASN A 17 23.42 -6.33 -1.23
N SER A 18 24.43 -5.52 -1.60
CA SER A 18 24.47 -4.80 -2.87
C SER A 18 24.56 -5.70 -4.10
N ILE A 19 25.24 -6.85 -4.00
CA ILE A 19 25.40 -7.81 -5.09
C ILE A 19 24.07 -8.49 -5.36
N ASP A 20 23.47 -9.08 -4.32
CA ASP A 20 22.19 -9.75 -4.41
C ASP A 20 21.08 -8.78 -4.88
N ARG A 21 21.11 -7.53 -4.39
CA ARG A 21 20.19 -6.47 -4.78
C ARG A 21 20.25 -6.19 -6.27
N THR A 22 21.47 -6.07 -6.81
CA THR A 22 21.68 -5.83 -8.25
C THR A 22 21.19 -7.03 -9.08
N GLU A 23 21.49 -8.24 -8.65
CA GLU A 23 21.09 -9.46 -9.35
C GLU A 23 19.57 -9.62 -9.38
N ILE A 24 18.90 -9.49 -8.24
CA ILE A 24 17.45 -9.61 -8.14
C ILE A 24 16.77 -8.49 -8.95
N LYS A 25 17.28 -7.27 -8.87
CA LYS A 25 16.80 -6.14 -9.67
C LYS A 25 16.79 -6.45 -11.15
N VAL A 26 17.93 -6.90 -11.70
CA VAL A 26 18.03 -7.28 -13.12
C VAL A 26 17.03 -8.37 -13.48
N GLN A 27 16.86 -9.40 -12.65
CA GLN A 27 15.88 -10.45 -12.88
C GLN A 27 14.44 -9.90 -12.97
N LEU A 28 14.07 -8.99 -12.09
CA LEU A 28 12.74 -8.35 -12.10
C LEU A 28 12.56 -7.42 -13.31
N GLU A 29 13.59 -6.66 -13.70
CA GLU A 29 13.57 -5.80 -14.88
C GLU A 29 13.37 -6.61 -16.18
N VAL A 30 14.04 -7.78 -16.29
CA VAL A 30 13.84 -8.73 -17.39
C VAL A 30 12.40 -9.26 -17.43
N MET A 31 11.74 -9.38 -16.26
CA MET A 31 10.33 -9.76 -16.16
C MET A 31 9.37 -8.60 -16.48
N GLY A 32 9.88 -7.42 -16.79
CA GLY A 32 9.09 -6.26 -17.21
C GLY A 32 8.71 -5.28 -16.09
N PHE A 33 9.29 -5.41 -14.89
CA PHE A 33 9.05 -4.46 -13.81
C PHE A 33 9.90 -3.20 -13.92
N THR A 34 9.40 -2.08 -13.39
CA THR A 34 10.21 -0.95 -12.97
C THR A 34 10.58 -1.18 -11.50
N VAL A 35 11.88 -1.35 -11.19
CA VAL A 35 12.33 -1.75 -9.86
C VAL A 35 12.85 -0.56 -9.06
N PHE A 36 12.31 -0.37 -7.87
CA PHE A 36 12.77 0.58 -6.86
C PHE A 36 13.45 -0.23 -5.76
N ASP A 37 14.77 -0.18 -5.76
CA ASP A 37 15.59 -0.94 -4.83
C ASP A 37 16.14 -0.06 -3.70
N VAL A 38 16.09 -0.58 -2.49
CA VAL A 38 16.56 0.08 -1.26
C VAL A 38 17.34 -0.90 -0.39
N SER A 39 18.13 -0.37 0.51
CA SER A 39 18.99 -1.16 1.39
C SER A 39 18.50 -1.24 2.83
N THR A 40 17.58 -0.38 3.24
CA THR A 40 17.07 -0.29 4.61
C THR A 40 15.56 -0.31 4.68
N ALA A 41 15.03 -0.79 5.80
CA ALA A 41 13.60 -0.80 6.06
C ALA A 41 13.01 0.64 6.12
N GLN A 42 13.82 1.62 6.55
CA GLN A 42 13.40 3.01 6.57
C GLN A 42 13.20 3.56 5.16
N GLU A 43 14.17 3.35 4.26
CA GLU A 43 14.05 3.74 2.85
C GLU A 43 12.83 3.06 2.21
N ALA A 44 12.62 1.76 2.50
CA ALA A 44 11.46 1.02 1.99
C ALA A 44 10.14 1.66 2.41
N ARG A 45 9.99 2.08 3.68
CA ARG A 45 8.80 2.80 4.16
C ARG A 45 8.59 4.10 3.39
N GLU A 46 9.66 4.90 3.27
CA GLU A 46 9.59 6.21 2.62
C GLU A 46 9.12 6.10 1.17
N ILE A 47 9.69 5.18 0.38
CA ILE A 47 9.33 5.05 -1.03
C ILE A 47 8.03 4.29 -1.26
N PHE A 48 7.65 3.35 -0.35
CA PHE A 48 6.37 2.65 -0.46
C PHE A 48 5.17 3.59 -0.31
N SER A 49 5.33 4.66 0.49
CA SER A 49 4.27 5.63 0.74
C SER A 49 3.99 6.60 -0.41
N ILE A 50 4.88 6.70 -1.39
CA ILE A 50 4.78 7.70 -2.47
C ILE A 50 4.49 7.10 -3.84
N ARG A 51 4.34 5.77 -3.95
CA ARG A 51 4.11 5.06 -5.22
C ARG A 51 3.26 3.84 -5.01
N ASP A 52 2.52 3.48 -6.06
CA ASP A 52 1.85 2.19 -6.11
C ASP A 52 2.81 1.11 -6.58
N TYR A 53 2.78 -0.02 -5.88
CA TYR A 53 3.58 -1.19 -6.21
C TYR A 53 2.68 -2.37 -6.55
N SER A 54 3.12 -3.16 -7.53
CA SER A 54 2.48 -4.40 -7.93
C SER A 54 3.13 -5.62 -7.29
N LEU A 55 4.33 -5.44 -6.73
CA LEU A 55 5.12 -6.49 -6.10
C LEU A 55 6.06 -5.88 -5.07
N VAL A 56 6.23 -6.56 -3.92
CA VAL A 56 7.23 -6.22 -2.91
C VAL A 56 8.07 -7.44 -2.62
N LEU A 57 9.41 -7.27 -2.64
CA LEU A 57 10.37 -8.27 -2.19
C LEU A 57 11.10 -7.72 -0.96
N ILE A 58 11.17 -8.50 0.11
CA ILE A 58 11.83 -8.11 1.36
C ILE A 58 12.80 -9.19 1.80
N HIS A 59 14.08 -8.85 1.90
CA HIS A 59 15.09 -9.74 2.45
C HIS A 59 15.08 -9.72 3.99
N LEU A 60 15.06 -10.91 4.59
CA LEU A 60 15.30 -11.13 6.03
C LEU A 60 16.82 -11.12 6.29
N GLY A 61 17.46 -9.96 6.09
CA GLY A 61 18.92 -9.83 6.16
C GLY A 61 19.47 -9.76 7.59
N HIS A 62 20.34 -8.78 7.84
CA HIS A 62 20.99 -8.58 9.14
C HIS A 62 20.04 -8.06 10.22
N ALA A 63 18.91 -7.43 9.83
CA ALA A 63 17.89 -6.90 10.72
C ALA A 63 16.52 -7.57 10.48
N PRO A 64 16.37 -8.88 10.78
CA PRO A 64 15.14 -9.61 10.45
C PRO A 64 13.89 -9.04 11.12
N LEU A 65 14.00 -8.51 12.34
CA LEU A 65 12.86 -7.88 13.03
C LEU A 65 12.35 -6.64 12.31
N GLU A 66 13.24 -5.81 11.75
CA GLU A 66 12.86 -4.64 10.96
C GLU A 66 12.22 -5.05 9.64
N SER A 67 12.74 -6.09 8.99
CA SER A 67 12.18 -6.66 7.75
C SER A 67 10.79 -7.25 7.96
N LEU A 68 10.56 -7.94 9.07
CA LEU A 68 9.24 -8.44 9.45
C LEU A 68 8.28 -7.29 9.79
N GLU A 69 8.77 -6.27 10.45
CA GLU A 69 7.96 -5.10 10.80
C GLU A 69 7.51 -4.31 9.58
N ILE A 70 8.40 -4.05 8.61
CA ILE A 70 8.00 -3.41 7.36
C ILE A 70 7.00 -4.26 6.56
N CYS A 71 7.14 -5.60 6.57
CA CYS A 71 6.16 -6.50 5.99
C CYS A 71 4.77 -6.33 6.62
N ARG A 72 4.68 -6.31 7.96
CA ARG A 72 3.41 -6.07 8.68
C ARG A 72 2.81 -4.72 8.36
N GLN A 73 3.64 -3.67 8.32
CA GLN A 73 3.21 -2.31 8.00
C GLN A 73 2.64 -2.22 6.59
N ILE A 74 3.33 -2.78 5.59
CA ILE A 74 2.85 -2.82 4.21
C ILE A 74 1.53 -3.61 4.14
N ARG A 75 1.47 -4.77 4.78
CA ARG A 75 0.26 -5.62 4.77
C ARG A 75 -0.94 -4.96 5.46
N ALA A 76 -0.72 -4.15 6.47
CA ALA A 76 -1.78 -3.42 7.15
C ALA A 76 -2.51 -2.40 6.24
N ILE A 77 -1.83 -1.92 5.19
CA ILE A 77 -2.32 -0.86 4.31
C ILE A 77 -2.48 -1.28 2.85
N SER A 78 -2.00 -2.47 2.47
CA SER A 78 -1.99 -2.91 1.07
C SER A 78 -2.16 -4.42 0.95
N THR A 79 -2.81 -4.83 -0.15
CA THR A 79 -2.94 -6.22 -0.58
C THR A 79 -1.89 -6.59 -1.63
N VAL A 80 -0.87 -5.74 -1.84
CA VAL A 80 0.22 -6.01 -2.78
C VAL A 80 0.88 -7.35 -2.43
N PRO A 81 1.22 -8.18 -3.42
CA PRO A 81 1.98 -9.39 -3.17
C PRO A 81 3.33 -9.10 -2.51
N ILE A 82 3.61 -9.76 -1.39
CA ILE A 82 4.87 -9.64 -0.65
C ILE A 82 5.59 -10.99 -0.68
N LEU A 83 6.79 -11.02 -1.26
CA LEU A 83 7.69 -12.17 -1.23
C LEU A 83 8.82 -11.87 -0.25
N MET A 84 8.99 -12.71 0.77
CA MET A 84 10.13 -12.63 1.66
C MET A 84 11.31 -13.42 1.10
N ILE A 85 12.53 -12.91 1.29
CA ILE A 85 13.77 -13.55 0.86
C ILE A 85 14.59 -13.87 2.10
N THR A 86 15.09 -15.09 2.21
CA THR A 86 15.94 -15.53 3.33
C THR A 86 17.19 -16.24 2.84
N LYS A 87 18.27 -16.23 3.64
CA LYS A 87 19.45 -17.05 3.41
C LYS A 87 19.33 -18.45 4.01
N ARG A 88 18.34 -18.67 4.85
CA ARG A 88 18.18 -19.91 5.63
C ARG A 88 16.92 -20.63 5.16
N ASP A 89 17.06 -21.91 4.94
CA ASP A 89 15.95 -22.83 4.70
C ASP A 89 15.47 -23.41 6.05
N GLU A 90 15.15 -22.51 6.99
CA GLU A 90 14.65 -22.91 8.30
C GLU A 90 13.13 -22.72 8.34
N VAL A 91 12.40 -23.74 8.77
CA VAL A 91 10.93 -23.71 8.95
C VAL A 91 10.48 -22.53 9.82
N VAL A 92 11.34 -22.08 10.73
CA VAL A 92 11.09 -20.92 11.60
C VAL A 92 11.02 -19.62 10.79
N ASP A 93 11.92 -19.44 9.81
CA ASP A 93 11.94 -18.23 8.97
C ASP A 93 10.70 -18.16 8.06
N GLU A 94 10.26 -19.30 7.54
CA GLU A 94 9.02 -19.41 6.78
C GLU A 94 7.80 -19.02 7.63
N GLN A 95 7.67 -19.60 8.82
CA GLN A 95 6.56 -19.29 9.72
C GLN A 95 6.53 -17.81 10.13
N LEU A 96 7.69 -17.22 10.39
CA LEU A 96 7.81 -15.81 10.72
C LEU A 96 7.43 -14.90 9.54
N ALA A 97 7.89 -15.23 8.33
CA ALA A 97 7.56 -14.49 7.11
C ALA A 97 6.06 -14.51 6.83
N LEU A 98 5.45 -15.69 6.79
CA LEU A 98 4.01 -15.84 6.56
C LEU A 98 3.18 -15.23 7.70
N GLY A 99 3.62 -15.40 8.95
CA GLY A 99 2.99 -14.78 10.11
C GLY A 99 3.08 -13.25 10.14
N ALA A 100 4.05 -12.66 9.44
CA ALA A 100 4.16 -11.21 9.23
C ALA A 100 3.26 -10.69 8.09
N GLY A 101 2.60 -11.59 7.33
CA GLY A 101 1.72 -11.23 6.25
C GLY A 101 2.32 -11.33 4.86
N ALA A 102 3.47 -12.01 4.69
CA ALA A 102 4.00 -12.35 3.38
C ALA A 102 3.10 -13.39 2.68
N ASP A 103 3.05 -13.34 1.35
CA ASP A 103 2.27 -14.28 0.54
C ASP A 103 3.08 -15.53 0.17
N ASP A 104 4.41 -15.40 0.17
CA ASP A 104 5.32 -16.51 -0.13
C ASP A 104 6.74 -16.14 0.34
N TYR A 105 7.65 -17.12 0.29
CA TYR A 105 9.05 -16.89 0.60
C TYR A 105 9.98 -17.56 -0.41
N LEU A 106 11.22 -17.09 -0.47
CA LEU A 106 12.29 -17.56 -1.34
C LEU A 106 13.57 -17.73 -0.54
N THR A 107 14.28 -18.82 -0.75
CA THR A 107 15.62 -19.04 -0.19
C THR A 107 16.70 -18.68 -1.19
N LYS A 108 17.78 -18.05 -0.73
CA LYS A 108 18.98 -17.81 -1.53
C LYS A 108 19.81 -19.10 -1.66
N PRO A 109 20.46 -19.34 -2.82
CA PRO A 109 20.52 -18.50 -4.02
C PRO A 109 19.21 -18.50 -4.80
N ILE A 110 18.80 -17.32 -5.32
CA ILE A 110 17.55 -17.16 -6.04
C ILE A 110 17.75 -17.47 -7.51
N GLU A 111 17.28 -18.62 -7.94
CA GLU A 111 17.27 -18.96 -9.37
C GLU A 111 16.19 -18.15 -10.10
N GLN A 112 16.52 -17.58 -11.26
CA GLN A 112 15.61 -16.78 -12.06
C GLN A 112 14.28 -17.50 -12.37
N ARG A 113 14.32 -18.80 -12.64
CA ARG A 113 13.13 -19.62 -12.92
C ARG A 113 12.21 -19.72 -11.69
N ILE A 114 12.80 -19.84 -10.50
CA ILE A 114 12.04 -19.93 -9.24
C ILE A 114 11.40 -18.58 -8.94
N LEU A 115 12.16 -17.49 -9.03
CA LEU A 115 11.63 -16.13 -8.84
C LEU A 115 10.47 -15.86 -9.81
N ALA A 116 10.67 -16.12 -11.11
CA ALA A 116 9.64 -15.93 -12.12
C ALA A 116 8.38 -16.77 -11.85
N SER A 117 8.53 -18.03 -11.42
CA SER A 117 7.41 -18.90 -11.08
C SER A 117 6.61 -18.34 -9.89
N ARG A 118 7.30 -17.94 -8.81
CA ARG A 118 6.65 -17.40 -7.60
C ARG A 118 5.95 -16.08 -7.89
N VAL A 119 6.61 -15.17 -8.59
CA VAL A 119 5.99 -13.90 -9.00
C VAL A 119 4.75 -14.15 -9.85
N THR A 120 4.83 -15.00 -10.88
CA THR A 120 3.69 -15.34 -11.75
C THR A 120 2.54 -15.97 -10.94
N GLN A 121 2.85 -16.83 -9.97
CA GLN A 121 1.83 -17.44 -9.11
C GLN A 121 1.09 -16.40 -8.28
N GLN A 122 1.79 -15.39 -7.73
CA GLN A 122 1.15 -14.33 -6.96
C GLN A 122 0.27 -13.44 -7.86
N PHE A 123 0.71 -13.16 -9.08
CA PHE A 123 -0.12 -12.43 -10.05
C PHE A 123 -1.37 -13.20 -10.44
N ARG A 124 -1.28 -14.52 -10.70
CA ARG A 124 -2.44 -15.38 -10.99
C ARG A 124 -3.41 -15.47 -9.81
N ARG A 125 -2.91 -15.58 -8.57
CA ARG A 125 -3.76 -15.55 -7.37
C ARG A 125 -4.46 -14.18 -7.27
N GLY A 126 -3.72 -13.12 -7.55
CA GLY A 126 -4.26 -11.76 -7.62
C GLY A 126 -5.36 -11.62 -8.69
N GLU A 127 -5.23 -12.22 -9.86
CA GLU A 127 -6.25 -12.19 -10.91
C GLU A 127 -7.50 -13.00 -10.53
N SER A 128 -7.35 -14.14 -9.86
CA SER A 128 -8.49 -14.97 -9.41
C SER A 128 -9.23 -14.38 -8.19
N GLN A 129 -8.60 -13.50 -7.41
CA GLN A 129 -9.18 -12.80 -6.27
C GLN A 129 -9.38 -11.29 -6.53
N ARG A 130 -8.85 -10.78 -7.62
CA ARG A 130 -9.07 -9.40 -8.05
C ARG A 130 -10.39 -9.30 -8.81
N ALA A 131 -11.43 -8.86 -8.11
CA ALA A 131 -12.24 -7.85 -8.78
C ALA A 131 -11.28 -6.79 -9.36
N PRO A 132 -11.52 -6.23 -10.57
CA PRO A 132 -10.63 -5.25 -11.18
C PRO A 132 -10.30 -4.20 -10.12
N ARG A 133 -9.00 -3.98 -9.86
CA ARG A 133 -8.59 -2.90 -8.93
C ARG A 133 -9.30 -1.66 -9.42
N LYS A 134 -10.17 -1.12 -8.60
CA LYS A 134 -10.75 0.19 -8.87
C LYS A 134 -9.59 1.16 -8.80
N THR A 135 -8.98 1.46 -9.96
CA THR A 135 -7.97 2.53 -10.06
C THR A 135 -8.58 3.87 -9.70
N LEU A 136 -9.91 3.93 -9.71
CA LEU A 136 -10.69 5.10 -9.37
C LEU A 136 -11.61 4.75 -8.20
N LEU A 137 -11.36 5.33 -7.04
CA LEU A 137 -12.25 5.25 -5.88
C LEU A 137 -13.15 6.49 -5.89
N THR A 138 -14.46 6.26 -5.76
CA THR A 138 -15.45 7.36 -5.75
C THR A 138 -16.31 7.28 -4.51
N TRP A 139 -16.57 8.41 -3.89
CA TRP A 139 -17.48 8.56 -2.75
C TRP A 139 -18.15 9.93 -2.79
N GLU A 140 -19.47 9.95 -3.06
CA GLU A 140 -20.22 11.17 -3.37
C GLU A 140 -19.54 11.96 -4.51
N SER A 141 -19.11 13.21 -4.26
CA SER A 141 -18.38 14.05 -5.22
C SER A 141 -16.87 13.88 -5.18
N LEU A 142 -16.34 12.97 -4.34
CA LEU A 142 -14.93 12.72 -4.20
C LEU A 142 -14.49 11.64 -5.18
N THR A 143 -13.37 11.86 -5.84
CA THR A 143 -12.73 10.89 -6.73
C THR A 143 -11.26 10.82 -6.40
N LEU A 144 -10.75 9.63 -6.08
CA LEU A 144 -9.35 9.34 -5.86
C LEU A 144 -8.86 8.41 -6.97
N ASP A 145 -8.01 8.94 -7.83
CA ASP A 145 -7.32 8.15 -8.85
C ASP A 145 -6.02 7.61 -8.24
N ILE A 146 -5.99 6.29 -8.07
CA ILE A 146 -4.85 5.60 -7.44
C ILE A 146 -3.67 5.55 -8.39
N ALA A 147 -3.92 5.37 -9.71
CA ALA A 147 -2.86 5.24 -10.70
C ALA A 147 -2.11 6.57 -10.90
N GLU A 148 -2.86 7.68 -10.95
CA GLU A 148 -2.29 9.02 -11.15
C GLU A 148 -1.96 9.75 -9.83
N HIS A 149 -2.24 9.14 -8.69
CA HIS A 149 -2.08 9.75 -7.36
C HIS A 149 -2.85 11.08 -7.21
N LEU A 150 -4.03 11.15 -7.83
CA LEU A 150 -4.80 12.37 -8.01
C LEU A 150 -6.09 12.35 -7.20
N PHE A 151 -6.38 13.44 -6.50
CA PHE A 151 -7.65 13.63 -5.79
C PHE A 151 -8.46 14.75 -6.40
N LYS A 152 -9.76 14.51 -6.62
CA LYS A 152 -10.71 15.50 -7.17
C LYS A 152 -11.95 15.62 -6.30
N ILE A 153 -12.52 16.81 -6.29
CA ILE A 153 -13.85 17.11 -5.76
C ILE A 153 -14.69 17.65 -6.92
N GLY A 154 -15.62 16.82 -7.44
CA GLY A 154 -16.21 17.06 -8.76
C GLY A 154 -15.11 17.09 -9.83
N ASP A 155 -15.04 18.16 -10.61
CA ASP A 155 -14.01 18.33 -11.65
C ASP A 155 -12.74 19.05 -11.17
N LYS A 156 -12.70 19.46 -9.91
CA LYS A 156 -11.59 20.24 -9.34
C LYS A 156 -10.53 19.35 -8.71
N GLU A 157 -9.29 19.46 -9.20
CA GLU A 157 -8.13 18.80 -8.58
C GLU A 157 -7.72 19.49 -7.28
N ILE A 158 -7.43 18.67 -6.27
CA ILE A 158 -7.04 19.11 -4.93
C ILE A 158 -5.72 18.43 -4.55
N LEU A 159 -4.70 19.22 -4.29
CA LEU A 159 -3.42 18.70 -3.82
C LEU A 159 -3.56 18.24 -2.36
N LEU A 160 -3.33 16.96 -2.14
CA LEU A 160 -3.19 16.37 -0.81
C LEU A 160 -1.71 16.22 -0.44
N THR A 161 -1.42 16.33 0.85
CA THR A 161 -0.15 15.81 1.37
C THR A 161 -0.18 14.28 1.32
N ASN A 162 0.98 13.62 1.35
CA ASN A 162 1.03 12.16 1.34
C ASN A 162 0.21 11.55 2.49
N SER A 163 0.28 12.11 3.69
CA SER A 163 -0.50 11.66 4.85
C SER A 163 -2.01 11.80 4.63
N GLU A 164 -2.45 12.93 4.06
CA GLU A 164 -3.86 13.17 3.73
C GLU A 164 -4.33 12.20 2.63
N TYR A 165 -3.49 11.96 1.62
CA TYR A 165 -3.80 11.03 0.53
C TYR A 165 -3.98 9.61 1.05
N HIS A 166 -3.00 9.08 1.78
CA HIS A 166 -3.07 7.71 2.30
C HIS A 166 -4.19 7.52 3.31
N PHE A 167 -4.47 8.52 4.14
CA PHE A 167 -5.61 8.47 5.05
C PHE A 167 -6.93 8.41 4.27
N LEU A 168 -7.10 9.26 3.26
CA LEU A 168 -8.29 9.24 2.41
C LEU A 168 -8.41 7.92 1.63
N HIS A 169 -7.31 7.44 1.06
CA HIS A 169 -7.25 6.15 0.36
C HIS A 169 -7.72 5.01 1.25
N LEU A 170 -7.17 4.90 2.47
CA LEU A 170 -7.58 3.89 3.45
C LEU A 170 -9.10 3.91 3.70
N LEU A 171 -9.68 5.10 3.87
CA LEU A 171 -11.12 5.24 4.12
C LEU A 171 -11.97 4.92 2.88
N MET A 172 -11.48 5.28 1.67
CA MET A 172 -12.21 5.07 0.41
C MET A 172 -12.08 3.64 -0.14
N GLU A 173 -11.05 2.89 0.26
CA GLU A 173 -10.87 1.49 -0.12
C GLU A 173 -11.93 0.58 0.50
N ASP A 174 -12.30 0.84 1.75
CA ASP A 174 -13.40 0.15 2.47
C ASP A 174 -14.30 1.15 3.20
N PRO A 175 -15.23 1.80 2.48
CA PRO A 175 -16.00 2.94 2.99
C PRO A 175 -16.88 2.63 4.22
N HIS A 176 -17.27 1.37 4.40
CA HIS A 176 -18.15 0.94 5.49
C HIS A 176 -17.40 0.51 6.74
N ARG A 177 -16.08 0.35 6.63
CA ARG A 177 -15.23 -0.09 7.74
C ARG A 177 -14.83 1.07 8.63
N THR A 178 -14.79 0.80 9.94
CA THR A 178 -14.18 1.71 10.91
C THR A 178 -12.74 1.28 11.14
N PHE A 179 -11.79 2.18 10.89
CA PHE A 179 -10.37 1.96 11.10
C PHE A 179 -9.95 2.52 12.46
N SER A 180 -9.21 1.72 13.24
CA SER A 180 -8.71 2.16 14.54
C SER A 180 -7.65 3.28 14.38
N LYS A 181 -7.38 4.00 15.49
CA LYS A 181 -6.32 5.03 15.50
C LYS A 181 -4.95 4.43 15.14
N GLU A 182 -4.66 3.23 15.64
CA GLU A 182 -3.41 2.51 15.37
C GLU A 182 -3.29 2.17 13.88
N GLN A 183 -4.38 1.71 13.26
CA GLN A 183 -4.40 1.42 11.82
C GLN A 183 -4.17 2.68 10.99
N VAL A 184 -4.82 3.79 11.35
CA VAL A 184 -4.59 5.08 10.67
C VAL A 184 -3.16 5.57 10.88
N LEU A 185 -2.65 5.47 12.12
CA LEU A 185 -1.26 5.87 12.42
C LEU A 185 -0.25 5.05 11.63
N THR A 186 -0.46 3.75 11.45
CA THR A 186 0.42 2.90 10.65
C THR A 186 0.53 3.41 9.21
N VAL A 187 -0.57 3.93 8.66
CA VAL A 187 -0.64 4.48 7.30
C VAL A 187 -0.02 5.88 7.21
N VAL A 188 -0.28 6.73 8.23
CA VAL A 188 0.05 8.15 8.20
C VAL A 188 1.44 8.44 8.80
N ALA A 189 1.86 7.68 9.83
CA ALA A 189 3.13 7.89 10.56
C ALA A 189 4.38 7.39 9.81
N THR A 190 4.23 6.70 8.68
CA THR A 190 5.34 6.38 7.77
C THR A 190 5.96 7.64 7.16
N LEU A 191 5.35 8.81 7.37
CA LEU A 191 5.70 10.08 6.74
C LEU A 191 6.10 11.10 7.82
N ARG A 192 7.35 11.19 8.14
CA ARG A 192 8.15 12.23 8.86
C ARG A 192 7.50 13.13 9.94
N ASP A 193 6.19 13.13 10.18
CA ASP A 193 5.51 14.00 11.14
C ASP A 193 4.93 13.21 12.33
N ALA A 194 5.79 12.49 13.04
CA ALA A 194 5.43 11.73 14.24
C ALA A 194 4.89 12.60 15.42
N SER A 195 4.75 13.91 15.25
CA SER A 195 4.27 14.83 16.29
C SER A 195 2.78 15.16 16.22
N SER A 196 2.09 14.82 15.12
CA SER A 196 0.66 15.14 14.95
C SER A 196 -0.23 13.96 15.31
N SER A 197 -1.32 14.20 16.01
CA SER A 197 -2.30 13.17 16.33
C SER A 197 -3.14 12.80 15.10
N VAL A 198 -3.71 11.59 15.07
CA VAL A 198 -4.63 11.18 13.99
C VAL A 198 -5.81 12.12 13.84
N GLU A 199 -6.27 12.66 14.95
CA GLU A 199 -7.35 13.66 14.97
C GLU A 199 -6.96 14.93 14.20
N THR A 200 -5.68 15.33 14.28
CA THR A 200 -5.17 16.47 13.53
C THR A 200 -5.22 16.21 12.02
N TYR A 201 -4.78 15.02 11.57
CA TYR A 201 -4.87 14.65 10.15
C TYR A 201 -6.32 14.57 9.67
N ALA A 202 -7.20 13.96 10.45
CA ALA A 202 -8.63 13.89 10.13
C ALA A 202 -9.25 15.29 10.03
N HIS A 203 -8.89 16.20 10.95
CA HIS A 203 -9.37 17.57 10.93
C HIS A 203 -8.82 18.36 9.73
N GLN A 204 -7.54 18.21 9.40
CA GLN A 204 -6.90 18.90 8.27
C GLN A 204 -7.53 18.44 6.94
N LEU A 205 -7.67 17.13 6.74
CA LEU A 205 -8.27 16.56 5.54
C LEU A 205 -9.74 16.98 5.39
N ARG A 206 -10.54 16.86 6.46
CA ARG A 206 -11.93 17.32 6.49
C ARG A 206 -12.07 18.81 6.15
N SER A 207 -11.22 19.65 6.76
CA SER A 207 -11.20 21.09 6.52
C SER A 207 -10.80 21.43 5.08
N LYS A 208 -9.88 20.67 4.49
CA LYS A 208 -9.44 20.82 3.10
C LYS A 208 -10.57 20.45 2.14
N ILE A 209 -11.23 19.31 2.34
CA ILE A 209 -12.37 18.87 1.53
C ILE A 209 -13.48 19.92 1.58
N LYS A 210 -13.88 20.34 2.79
CA LYS A 210 -14.95 21.32 2.97
C LYS A 210 -14.66 22.68 2.35
N ARG A 211 -13.41 23.22 2.50
CA ARG A 211 -13.00 24.49 1.89
C ARG A 211 -13.03 24.46 0.35
N ASN A 212 -12.91 23.27 -0.24
CA ASN A 212 -12.97 23.10 -1.69
C ASN A 212 -14.37 22.66 -2.19
N GLY A 213 -15.41 22.82 -1.36
CA GLY A 213 -16.78 22.54 -1.75
C GLY A 213 -17.21 21.08 -1.66
N GLY A 214 -16.36 20.22 -1.11
CA GLY A 214 -16.68 18.81 -0.90
C GLY A 214 -17.56 18.56 0.34
N PRO A 215 -18.14 17.35 0.45
CA PRO A 215 -18.99 16.95 1.55
C PRO A 215 -18.20 16.69 2.84
N ASP A 216 -18.90 16.65 3.98
CA ASP A 216 -18.30 16.20 5.25
C ASP A 216 -18.35 14.67 5.32
N VAL A 217 -17.25 14.04 4.92
CA VAL A 217 -17.18 12.58 4.65
C VAL A 217 -16.39 11.79 5.68
N ILE A 218 -15.85 12.42 6.72
CA ILE A 218 -15.04 11.71 7.72
C ILE A 218 -15.77 11.70 9.06
N ASP A 219 -16.28 10.54 9.44
CA ASP A 219 -16.88 10.30 10.75
C ASP A 219 -15.82 9.87 11.76
N VAL A 220 -15.89 10.47 12.96
CA VAL A 220 -15.15 10.03 14.14
C VAL A 220 -16.08 9.13 14.97
N VAL A 221 -15.81 7.84 14.96
CA VAL A 221 -16.54 6.87 15.80
C VAL A 221 -15.90 6.85 17.18
N ARG A 222 -16.61 7.39 18.19
CA ARG A 222 -16.09 7.49 19.57
C ARG A 222 -15.55 6.15 20.05
N SER A 223 -14.36 6.18 20.62
CA SER A 223 -13.61 5.02 21.17
C SER A 223 -13.22 3.93 20.18
N THR A 224 -13.54 4.09 18.88
CA THR A 224 -13.25 3.06 17.86
C THR A 224 -12.28 3.56 16.81
N GLY A 225 -12.51 4.75 16.21
CA GLY A 225 -11.64 5.28 15.17
C GLY A 225 -12.32 6.15 14.12
N PHE A 226 -11.99 5.95 12.86
CA PHE A 226 -12.44 6.78 11.73
C PHE A 226 -13.05 5.92 10.63
N ARG A 227 -14.05 6.47 9.94
CA ARG A 227 -14.64 5.86 8.74
C ARG A 227 -15.13 6.95 7.79
N LEU A 228 -15.52 6.58 6.58
CA LEU A 228 -16.33 7.47 5.75
C LEU A 228 -17.74 7.61 6.32
N ALA A 229 -18.24 8.84 6.31
CA ALA A 229 -19.62 9.12 6.68
C ALA A 229 -20.56 8.46 5.66
N ARG A 230 -21.73 7.98 6.13
CA ARG A 230 -22.74 7.42 5.23
C ARG A 230 -23.17 8.45 4.19
N THR A 231 -23.38 8.00 2.96
CA THR A 231 -23.94 8.86 1.92
C THR A 231 -25.35 9.33 2.29
N LYS A 232 -25.80 10.42 1.67
CA LYS A 232 -27.16 10.93 1.87
C LYS A 232 -28.23 9.90 1.52
N GLU A 233 -27.96 9.02 0.55
CA GLU A 233 -28.88 7.95 0.14
C GLU A 233 -28.93 6.83 1.19
N GLU A 234 -27.78 6.39 1.69
CA GLU A 234 -27.71 5.38 2.75
C GLU A 234 -28.31 5.85 4.07
N SER A 235 -28.19 7.16 4.37
CA SER A 235 -28.79 7.75 5.57
C SER A 235 -30.32 7.79 5.50
N LYS A 236 -30.92 7.88 4.32
CA LYS A 236 -32.40 7.82 4.14
C LYS A 236 -32.93 6.40 4.28
N LEU A 237 -32.19 5.39 3.82
CA LEU A 237 -32.60 3.98 3.93
C LEU A 237 -32.52 3.43 5.36
N ALA A 238 -31.67 4.01 6.21
CA ALA A 238 -31.51 3.59 7.61
C ALA A 238 -32.59 4.14 8.56
N VAL A 239 -33.46 5.04 8.10
CA VAL A 239 -34.52 5.69 8.89
C VAL A 239 -35.94 5.21 8.48
N SER A 240 -36.00 4.33 7.48
CA SER A 240 -37.25 3.67 7.03
C SER A 240 -37.35 2.25 7.58
#